data_07ae6383bfde5ed6bae0650b7e7356e5
#
_entry.id   07ae6383bfde5ed6bae0650b7e7356e5
#
_cell.length_a   1.000
_cell.length_b   1.000
_cell.length_c   1.000
_cell.angle_alpha   90.00
_cell.angle_beta   90.00
_cell.angle_gamma   90.00
#
_symmetry.space_group_name_H-M   'P 1'
#
loop_
_entity.id
_entity.type
_entity.pdbx_description
1 polymer ?
#
loop_
_entity_poly.entity_id
_entity_poly.type
_entity_poly.pdbx_seq_one_letter_code
_entity_poly.pdbx_strand_id
1 'polypeptide(L)'
;MPTALITGGTSGIGEAAVRAFVAAGWRVIATGRRKERLDALVAELGADRVHPAVFDVRDEAARDAALDALPAEFRAIDLLINNAGLALGTAPAQSASLDQWKTMIDTNVTALVSLTRKLLPALVERKGAIINISSVAATYPYAGGNVYGGTKAFVHQFSLGLRSDLAGTGVRVTSIEPGMVETEFTLVRTEGNQEASDKLYGGADPMTGEDIANTLLWVAQLPPHLNINTLELMPVSQSFAGFQVARG
;
A
#
# COMPACT_ATOMS: atom_id res chain seq x y z
N MET A 1 -6.93 17.31 14.83
CA MET A 1 -6.92 15.86 14.58
C MET A 1 -6.26 15.66 13.22
N PRO A 2 -5.17 14.90 13.12
CA PRO A 2 -4.51 14.67 11.84
C PRO A 2 -5.38 13.79 10.93
N THR A 3 -5.19 13.93 9.61
CA THR A 3 -5.95 13.20 8.59
C THR A 3 -5.03 12.36 7.73
N ALA A 4 -5.31 11.06 7.59
CA ALA A 4 -4.63 10.15 6.70
C ALA A 4 -5.52 9.79 5.50
N LEU A 5 -4.96 9.77 4.31
CA LEU A 5 -5.57 9.15 3.13
C LEU A 5 -4.92 7.78 2.93
N ILE A 6 -5.74 6.72 2.94
CA ILE A 6 -5.29 5.32 2.81
C ILE A 6 -5.91 4.71 1.57
N THR A 7 -5.09 4.37 0.58
CA THR A 7 -5.57 3.69 -0.62
C THR A 7 -5.69 2.18 -0.38
N GLY A 8 -6.72 1.56 -0.99
CA GLY A 8 -6.97 0.13 -0.81
C GLY A 8 -7.50 -0.22 0.60
N GLY A 9 -8.26 0.69 1.23
CA GLY A 9 -8.77 0.56 2.59
C GLY A 9 -9.89 -0.47 2.79
N THR A 10 -10.19 -1.31 1.79
CA THR A 10 -11.32 -2.26 1.85
C THR A 10 -10.93 -3.69 2.19
N SER A 11 -9.67 -3.99 2.43
CA SER A 11 -9.18 -5.32 2.85
C SER A 11 -7.73 -5.30 3.31
N GLY A 12 -7.33 -6.37 3.98
CA GLY A 12 -5.94 -6.66 4.35
C GLY A 12 -5.26 -5.51 5.10
N ILE A 13 -4.05 -5.17 4.70
CA ILE A 13 -3.25 -4.11 5.33
C ILE A 13 -3.99 -2.78 5.36
N GLY A 14 -4.67 -2.40 4.26
CA GLY A 14 -5.36 -1.12 4.17
C GLY A 14 -6.53 -1.00 5.15
N GLU A 15 -7.35 -2.04 5.26
CA GLU A 15 -8.47 -2.08 6.21
C GLU A 15 -7.97 -2.06 7.66
N ALA A 16 -6.96 -2.88 7.98
CA ALA A 16 -6.33 -2.88 9.30
C ALA A 16 -5.73 -1.50 9.65
N ALA A 17 -5.11 -0.82 8.67
CA ALA A 17 -4.58 0.52 8.84
C ALA A 17 -5.69 1.55 9.11
N VAL A 18 -6.84 1.49 8.41
CA VAL A 18 -7.98 2.37 8.72
C VAL A 18 -8.38 2.24 10.18
N ARG A 19 -8.54 1.02 10.69
CA ARG A 19 -8.91 0.76 12.10
C ARG A 19 -7.85 1.27 13.08
N ALA A 20 -6.59 0.96 12.83
CA ALA A 20 -5.48 1.34 13.71
C ALA A 20 -5.33 2.88 13.81
N PHE A 21 -5.43 3.59 12.67
CA PHE A 21 -5.31 5.04 12.65
C PHE A 21 -6.51 5.72 13.34
N VAL A 22 -7.74 5.24 13.12
CA VAL A 22 -8.93 5.76 13.82
C VAL A 22 -8.81 5.54 15.34
N ALA A 23 -8.40 4.34 15.76
CA ALA A 23 -8.18 4.04 17.18
C ALA A 23 -7.11 4.95 17.82
N ALA A 24 -6.09 5.35 17.03
CA ALA A 24 -5.04 6.29 17.45
C ALA A 24 -5.45 7.77 17.36
N GLY A 25 -6.72 8.08 17.07
CA GLY A 25 -7.26 9.44 17.07
C GLY A 25 -7.09 10.20 15.76
N TRP A 26 -6.84 9.52 14.64
CA TRP A 26 -6.80 10.14 13.31
C TRP A 26 -8.19 10.18 12.67
N ARG A 27 -8.37 11.11 11.73
CA ARG A 27 -9.38 10.99 10.66
C ARG A 27 -8.77 10.21 9.51
N VAL A 28 -9.58 9.40 8.84
CA VAL A 28 -9.11 8.57 7.73
C VAL A 28 -10.02 8.75 6.52
N ILE A 29 -9.43 9.09 5.38
CA ILE A 29 -10.08 8.96 4.08
C ILE A 29 -9.73 7.56 3.59
N ALA A 30 -10.69 6.64 3.68
CA ALA A 30 -10.53 5.27 3.23
C ALA A 30 -10.96 5.15 1.77
N THR A 31 -10.08 4.71 0.88
CA THR A 31 -10.41 4.60 -0.54
C THR A 31 -10.45 3.17 -1.04
N GLY A 32 -11.29 2.90 -2.02
CA GLY A 32 -11.40 1.58 -2.63
C GLY A 32 -12.57 1.48 -3.61
N ARG A 33 -12.67 0.35 -4.30
CA ARG A 33 -13.73 0.08 -5.29
C ARG A 33 -15.00 -0.50 -4.65
N ARG A 34 -14.88 -1.16 -3.49
CA ARG A 34 -15.96 -1.89 -2.81
C ARG A 34 -16.68 -0.97 -1.85
N LYS A 35 -17.70 -0.26 -2.37
CA LYS A 35 -18.48 0.72 -1.60
C LYS A 35 -19.04 0.14 -0.32
N GLU A 36 -19.61 -1.06 -0.38
CA GLU A 36 -20.22 -1.74 0.75
C GLU A 36 -19.26 -1.98 1.92
N ARG A 37 -17.98 -2.25 1.63
CA ARG A 37 -16.95 -2.41 2.67
C ARG A 37 -16.53 -1.07 3.28
N LEU A 38 -16.48 -0.02 2.48
CA LEU A 38 -16.22 1.33 2.99
C LEU A 38 -17.38 1.82 3.86
N ASP A 39 -18.63 1.58 3.44
CA ASP A 39 -19.82 1.92 4.22
C ASP A 39 -19.83 1.17 5.56
N ALA A 40 -19.43 -0.11 5.59
CA ALA A 40 -19.31 -0.89 6.82
C ALA A 40 -18.26 -0.31 7.77
N LEU A 41 -17.11 0.14 7.27
CA LEU A 41 -16.09 0.82 8.07
C LEU A 41 -16.61 2.13 8.66
N VAL A 42 -17.36 2.92 7.89
CA VAL A 42 -17.99 4.15 8.38
C VAL A 42 -19.03 3.84 9.46
N ALA A 43 -19.87 2.81 9.26
CA ALA A 43 -20.86 2.41 10.25
C ALA A 43 -20.23 1.95 11.57
N GLU A 44 -19.09 1.28 11.50
CA GLU A 44 -18.37 0.77 12.68
C GLU A 44 -17.57 1.86 13.40
N LEU A 45 -16.84 2.69 12.66
CA LEU A 45 -15.82 3.61 13.20
C LEU A 45 -16.31 5.06 13.35
N GLY A 46 -17.47 5.39 12.76
CA GLY A 46 -18.07 6.72 12.81
C GLY A 46 -17.73 7.60 11.59
N ALA A 47 -18.75 8.30 11.07
CA ALA A 47 -18.62 9.19 9.91
C ALA A 47 -17.81 10.48 10.20
N ASP A 48 -17.61 10.83 11.45
CA ASP A 48 -16.73 11.91 11.90
C ASP A 48 -15.25 11.51 11.87
N ARG A 49 -14.98 10.20 11.77
CA ARG A 49 -13.63 9.62 11.78
C ARG A 49 -13.23 9.04 10.42
N VAL A 50 -14.16 8.44 9.69
CA VAL A 50 -13.90 7.79 8.39
C VAL A 50 -14.74 8.41 7.30
N HIS A 51 -14.08 8.89 6.24
CA HIS A 51 -14.74 9.31 5.02
C HIS A 51 -14.49 8.26 3.91
N PRO A 52 -15.56 7.70 3.32
CA PRO A 52 -15.45 6.72 2.24
C PRO A 52 -15.24 7.44 0.90
N ALA A 53 -14.14 7.19 0.22
CA ALA A 53 -13.87 7.71 -1.12
C ALA A 53 -13.85 6.55 -2.13
N VAL A 54 -14.96 6.36 -2.85
CA VAL A 54 -15.16 5.21 -3.74
C VAL A 54 -14.64 5.51 -5.14
N PHE A 55 -13.51 4.91 -5.51
CA PHE A 55 -12.96 4.97 -6.87
C PHE A 55 -11.97 3.82 -7.13
N ASP A 56 -11.70 3.55 -8.40
CA ASP A 56 -10.53 2.76 -8.81
C ASP A 56 -9.33 3.72 -8.87
N VAL A 57 -8.23 3.37 -8.22
CA VAL A 57 -7.01 4.22 -8.20
C VAL A 57 -6.46 4.50 -9.60
N ARG A 58 -6.78 3.66 -10.58
CA ARG A 58 -6.37 3.79 -11.99
C ARG A 58 -7.22 4.82 -12.76
N ASP A 59 -8.40 5.17 -12.24
CA ASP A 59 -9.28 6.18 -12.82
C ASP A 59 -8.96 7.55 -12.21
N GLU A 60 -8.12 8.32 -12.91
CA GLU A 60 -7.70 9.64 -12.46
C GLU A 60 -8.87 10.62 -12.32
N ALA A 61 -9.83 10.58 -13.23
CA ALA A 61 -10.96 11.50 -13.20
C ALA A 61 -11.89 11.22 -12.02
N ALA A 62 -12.24 9.94 -11.79
CA ALA A 62 -13.05 9.55 -10.64
C ALA A 62 -12.32 9.82 -9.31
N ARG A 63 -11.03 9.54 -9.24
CA ARG A 63 -10.18 9.83 -8.08
C ARG A 63 -10.17 11.33 -7.76
N ASP A 64 -9.89 12.15 -8.76
CA ASP A 64 -9.77 13.60 -8.59
C ASP A 64 -11.10 14.21 -8.18
N ALA A 65 -12.21 13.79 -8.79
CA ALA A 65 -13.55 14.22 -8.41
C ALA A 65 -13.88 13.86 -6.95
N ALA A 66 -13.51 12.64 -6.50
CA ALA A 66 -13.73 12.21 -5.13
C ALA A 66 -12.90 13.03 -4.12
N LEU A 67 -11.65 13.34 -4.45
CA LEU A 67 -10.80 14.18 -3.61
C LEU A 67 -11.25 15.64 -3.54
N ASP A 68 -11.69 16.19 -4.65
CA ASP A 68 -12.19 17.59 -4.72
C ASP A 68 -13.52 17.74 -3.96
N ALA A 69 -14.32 16.66 -3.87
CA ALA A 69 -15.59 16.60 -3.13
C ALA A 69 -15.43 16.32 -1.62
N LEU A 70 -14.22 16.17 -1.09
CA LEU A 70 -14.00 15.88 0.33
C LEU A 70 -14.67 16.93 1.23
N PRO A 71 -15.36 16.53 2.32
CA PRO A 71 -15.83 17.43 3.36
C PRO A 71 -14.68 18.25 3.95
N ALA A 72 -14.99 19.48 4.39
CA ALA A 72 -13.97 20.43 4.86
C ALA A 72 -13.05 19.85 5.93
N GLU A 73 -13.59 19.06 6.84
CA GLU A 73 -12.86 18.41 7.95
C GLU A 73 -11.88 17.34 7.51
N PHE A 74 -11.99 16.81 6.27
CA PHE A 74 -11.10 15.80 5.70
C PHE A 74 -10.10 16.37 4.70
N ARG A 75 -10.22 17.63 4.28
CA ARG A 75 -9.36 18.22 3.23
C ARG A 75 -7.91 18.42 3.66
N ALA A 76 -7.68 18.56 4.97
CA ALA A 76 -6.35 18.81 5.52
C ALA A 76 -5.57 17.50 5.69
N ILE A 77 -5.09 16.92 4.58
CA ILE A 77 -4.38 15.62 4.57
C ILE A 77 -2.95 15.81 5.07
N ASP A 78 -2.61 15.14 6.18
CA ASP A 78 -1.29 15.14 6.80
C ASP A 78 -0.45 13.95 6.39
N LEU A 79 -1.11 12.84 5.97
CA LEU A 79 -0.45 11.57 5.63
C LEU A 79 -1.11 10.94 4.41
N LEU A 80 -0.30 10.55 3.44
CA LEU A 80 -0.69 9.68 2.34
C LEU A 80 -0.10 8.29 2.55
N ILE A 81 -0.95 7.26 2.59
CA ILE A 81 -0.55 5.85 2.57
C ILE A 81 -0.95 5.25 1.22
N ASN A 82 0.02 5.10 0.34
CA ASN A 82 -0.12 4.40 -0.93
C ASN A 82 -0.04 2.88 -0.67
N ASN A 83 -1.16 2.29 -0.26
CA ASN A 83 -1.27 0.87 0.03
C ASN A 83 -1.94 0.09 -1.11
N ALA A 84 -2.81 0.71 -1.92
CA ALA A 84 -3.43 0.04 -3.06
C ALA A 84 -2.37 -0.59 -3.97
N GLY A 85 -2.48 -1.88 -4.19
CA GLY A 85 -1.56 -2.65 -5.02
C GLY A 85 -2.05 -4.07 -5.19
N LEU A 86 -1.55 -4.75 -6.22
CA LEU A 86 -1.89 -6.13 -6.50
C LEU A 86 -0.74 -6.86 -7.18
N ALA A 87 -0.76 -8.19 -7.07
CA ALA A 87 -0.02 -9.10 -7.93
C ALA A 87 -1.01 -9.98 -8.68
N LEU A 88 -0.74 -10.28 -9.94
CA LEU A 88 -1.58 -11.12 -10.78
C LEU A 88 -0.74 -12.19 -11.47
N GLY A 89 -1.24 -13.42 -11.43
CA GLY A 89 -0.62 -14.56 -12.07
C GLY A 89 0.69 -15.04 -11.42
N THR A 90 1.05 -16.25 -11.75
CA THR A 90 2.28 -16.92 -11.31
C THR A 90 2.98 -17.63 -12.46
N ALA A 91 2.50 -17.44 -13.69
CA ALA A 91 3.04 -18.08 -14.88
C ALA A 91 4.48 -17.59 -15.18
N PRO A 92 5.33 -18.46 -15.77
CA PRO A 92 6.64 -18.05 -16.27
C PRO A 92 6.50 -16.93 -17.31
N ALA A 93 7.54 -16.09 -17.43
CA ALA A 93 7.51 -14.88 -18.26
C ALA A 93 7.04 -15.12 -19.71
N GLN A 94 7.47 -16.21 -20.33
CA GLN A 94 7.13 -16.55 -21.72
C GLN A 94 5.66 -16.92 -21.93
N SER A 95 4.90 -17.22 -20.88
CA SER A 95 3.48 -17.59 -20.94
C SER A 95 2.59 -16.69 -20.09
N ALA A 96 3.15 -15.66 -19.46
CA ALA A 96 2.40 -14.73 -18.62
C ALA A 96 1.49 -13.82 -19.46
N SER A 97 0.36 -13.41 -18.87
CA SER A 97 -0.58 -12.49 -19.51
C SER A 97 -0.05 -11.06 -19.51
N LEU A 98 0.08 -10.47 -20.71
CA LEU A 98 0.47 -9.06 -20.86
C LEU A 98 -0.55 -8.09 -20.21
N ASP A 99 -1.84 -8.44 -20.23
CA ASP A 99 -2.89 -7.60 -19.62
C ASP A 99 -2.79 -7.60 -18.10
N GLN A 100 -2.43 -8.75 -17.49
CA GLN A 100 -2.12 -8.80 -16.06
C GLN A 100 -0.89 -7.94 -15.72
N TRP A 101 0.15 -7.97 -16.55
CA TRP A 101 1.33 -7.14 -16.39
C TRP A 101 1.02 -5.65 -16.45
N LYS A 102 0.25 -5.22 -17.46
CA LYS A 102 -0.21 -3.82 -17.57
C LYS A 102 -1.04 -3.40 -16.37
N THR A 103 -1.98 -4.25 -15.94
CA THR A 103 -2.81 -3.98 -14.76
C THR A 103 -1.97 -3.79 -13.48
N MET A 104 -0.90 -4.59 -13.31
CA MET A 104 0.04 -4.40 -12.19
C MET A 104 0.79 -3.06 -12.30
N ILE A 105 1.27 -2.69 -13.48
CA ILE A 105 1.95 -1.40 -13.70
C ILE A 105 0.99 -0.24 -13.43
N ASP A 106 -0.20 -0.27 -13.99
CA ASP A 106 -1.18 0.80 -13.84
C ASP A 106 -1.60 1.00 -12.38
N THR A 107 -1.78 -0.11 -11.65
CA THR A 107 -2.20 -0.04 -10.24
C THR A 107 -1.05 0.33 -9.31
N ASN A 108 0.09 -0.40 -9.42
CA ASN A 108 1.17 -0.31 -8.45
C ASN A 108 2.11 0.87 -8.71
N VAL A 109 2.15 1.36 -9.95
CA VAL A 109 3.08 2.42 -10.39
C VAL A 109 2.33 3.68 -10.81
N THR A 110 1.59 3.62 -11.92
CA THR A 110 0.95 4.81 -12.53
C THR A 110 0.01 5.49 -11.55
N ALA A 111 -0.90 4.75 -10.92
CA ALA A 111 -1.85 5.28 -9.96
C ALA A 111 -1.16 5.88 -8.72
N LEU A 112 -0.13 5.21 -8.19
CA LEU A 112 0.63 5.68 -7.04
C LEU A 112 1.34 7.01 -7.35
N VAL A 113 2.02 7.10 -8.49
CA VAL A 113 2.73 8.31 -8.91
C VAL A 113 1.76 9.48 -9.11
N SER A 114 0.66 9.24 -9.82
CA SER A 114 -0.35 10.25 -10.14
C SER A 114 -1.02 10.80 -8.87
N LEU A 115 -1.46 9.93 -7.95
CA LEU A 115 -2.05 10.35 -6.67
C LEU A 115 -1.04 11.10 -5.80
N THR A 116 0.19 10.60 -5.70
CA THR A 116 1.24 11.27 -4.95
C THR A 116 1.47 12.68 -5.50
N ARG A 117 1.61 12.84 -6.81
CA ARG A 117 1.81 14.14 -7.46
C ARG A 117 0.63 15.10 -7.21
N LYS A 118 -0.60 14.63 -7.21
CA LYS A 118 -1.81 15.40 -6.90
C LYS A 118 -1.77 15.97 -5.48
N LEU A 119 -1.39 15.15 -4.50
CA LEU A 119 -1.43 15.54 -3.08
C LEU A 119 -0.15 16.26 -2.60
N LEU A 120 0.94 16.18 -3.36
CA LEU A 120 2.23 16.70 -2.96
C LEU A 120 2.24 18.16 -2.53
N PRO A 121 1.57 19.12 -3.24
CA PRO A 121 1.54 20.52 -2.81
C PRO A 121 0.95 20.71 -1.41
N ALA A 122 -0.16 20.04 -1.10
CA ALA A 122 -0.79 20.10 0.22
C ALA A 122 0.09 19.44 1.30
N LEU A 123 0.73 18.31 0.99
CA LEU A 123 1.63 17.64 1.91
C LEU A 123 2.89 18.49 2.21
N VAL A 124 3.40 19.24 1.24
CA VAL A 124 4.53 20.19 1.45
C VAL A 124 4.10 21.33 2.35
N GLU A 125 2.97 21.97 2.08
CA GLU A 125 2.41 23.03 2.92
C GLU A 125 2.24 22.61 4.38
N ARG A 126 1.80 21.35 4.59
CA ARG A 126 1.53 20.79 5.91
C ARG A 126 2.73 20.13 6.57
N LYS A 127 3.86 20.02 5.88
CA LYS A 127 5.02 19.22 6.33
C LYS A 127 4.63 17.80 6.67
N GLY A 128 3.77 17.21 5.85
CA GLY A 128 3.13 15.92 6.06
C GLY A 128 4.06 14.72 5.84
N ALA A 129 3.46 13.56 5.59
CA ALA A 129 4.23 12.35 5.33
C ALA A 129 3.63 11.52 4.19
N ILE A 130 4.47 10.72 3.54
CA ILE A 130 4.09 9.74 2.53
C ILE A 130 4.65 8.39 2.96
N ILE A 131 3.81 7.36 3.00
CA ILE A 131 4.22 5.98 3.22
C ILE A 131 3.77 5.17 2.01
N ASN A 132 4.72 4.58 1.32
CA ASN A 132 4.48 3.74 0.15
C ASN A 132 4.67 2.26 0.51
N ILE A 133 3.70 1.41 0.20
CA ILE A 133 3.82 -0.03 0.41
C ILE A 133 4.51 -0.66 -0.80
N SER A 134 5.79 -0.96 -0.62
CA SER A 134 6.58 -1.78 -1.54
C SER A 134 6.46 -3.27 -1.20
N SER A 135 7.53 -4.01 -1.20
CA SER A 135 7.63 -5.44 -0.85
C SER A 135 9.08 -5.87 -0.79
N VAL A 136 9.39 -6.93 -0.08
CA VAL A 136 10.68 -7.65 -0.20
C VAL A 136 10.96 -8.11 -1.64
N ALA A 137 9.92 -8.26 -2.46
CA ALA A 137 10.02 -8.54 -3.90
C ALA A 137 10.70 -7.42 -4.70
N ALA A 138 10.87 -6.24 -4.13
CA ALA A 138 11.66 -5.15 -4.72
C ALA A 138 13.15 -5.51 -4.82
N THR A 139 13.64 -6.27 -3.86
CA THR A 139 15.06 -6.65 -3.70
C THR A 139 15.30 -8.11 -4.02
N TYR A 140 14.39 -9.01 -3.62
CA TYR A 140 14.58 -10.47 -3.73
C TYR A 140 13.69 -11.04 -4.84
N PRO A 141 14.27 -11.36 -6.03
CA PRO A 141 13.50 -11.90 -7.14
C PRO A 141 13.09 -13.36 -6.86
N TYR A 142 11.94 -13.75 -7.37
CA TYR A 142 11.44 -15.12 -7.32
C TYR A 142 10.69 -15.47 -8.61
N ALA A 143 10.58 -16.77 -8.90
CA ALA A 143 9.92 -17.26 -10.10
C ALA A 143 8.44 -16.83 -10.16
N GLY A 144 8.00 -16.29 -11.30
CA GLY A 144 6.64 -15.75 -11.50
C GLY A 144 6.40 -14.36 -10.88
N GLY A 145 7.41 -13.75 -10.25
CA GLY A 145 7.33 -12.43 -9.62
C GLY A 145 7.88 -11.27 -10.46
N ASN A 146 8.20 -11.49 -11.74
CA ASN A 146 8.95 -10.58 -12.61
C ASN A 146 8.41 -9.14 -12.66
N VAL A 147 7.19 -8.91 -13.17
CA VAL A 147 6.60 -7.56 -13.25
C VAL A 147 6.19 -7.06 -11.88
N TYR A 148 5.63 -7.92 -11.01
CA TYR A 148 5.30 -7.51 -9.66
C TYR A 148 6.54 -6.99 -8.92
N GLY A 149 7.63 -7.74 -8.90
CA GLY A 149 8.90 -7.32 -8.30
C GLY A 149 9.41 -6.03 -8.93
N GLY A 150 9.34 -5.90 -10.26
CA GLY A 150 9.69 -4.68 -10.98
C GLY A 150 8.86 -3.47 -10.55
N THR A 151 7.52 -3.63 -10.35
CA THR A 151 6.69 -2.53 -9.82
C THR A 151 7.05 -2.15 -8.39
N LYS A 152 7.40 -3.13 -7.55
CA LYS A 152 7.80 -2.89 -6.16
C LYS A 152 9.20 -2.28 -6.04
N ALA A 153 10.15 -2.67 -6.92
CA ALA A 153 11.43 -2.00 -7.06
C ALA A 153 11.27 -0.53 -7.51
N PHE A 154 10.33 -0.26 -8.42
CA PHE A 154 9.98 1.12 -8.78
C PHE A 154 9.49 1.90 -7.55
N VAL A 155 8.55 1.35 -6.77
CA VAL A 155 8.00 2.03 -5.58
C VAL A 155 9.09 2.32 -4.55
N HIS A 156 9.99 1.36 -4.31
CA HIS A 156 11.17 1.57 -3.46
C HIS A 156 12.01 2.75 -3.96
N GLN A 157 12.48 2.70 -5.20
CA GLN A 157 13.37 3.75 -5.75
C GLN A 157 12.65 5.10 -5.88
N PHE A 158 11.36 5.12 -6.23
CA PHE A 158 10.55 6.32 -6.27
C PHE A 158 10.45 6.98 -4.88
N SER A 159 10.30 6.19 -3.82
CA SER A 159 10.27 6.70 -2.43
C SER A 159 11.58 7.39 -2.06
N LEU A 160 12.73 6.79 -2.42
CA LEU A 160 14.05 7.37 -2.18
C LEU A 160 14.26 8.65 -3.01
N GLY A 161 13.83 8.66 -4.28
CA GLY A 161 13.86 9.85 -5.13
C GLY A 161 13.03 10.99 -4.57
N LEU A 162 11.76 10.72 -4.19
CA LEU A 162 10.92 11.72 -3.52
C LEU A 162 11.54 12.26 -2.24
N ARG A 163 12.17 11.39 -1.43
CA ARG A 163 12.86 11.83 -0.21
C ARG A 163 13.97 12.83 -0.51
N SER A 164 14.68 12.63 -1.64
CA SER A 164 15.73 13.54 -2.09
C SER A 164 15.15 14.87 -2.60
N ASP A 165 14.12 14.82 -3.44
CA ASP A 165 13.48 16.01 -4.01
C ASP A 165 12.82 16.89 -2.94
N LEU A 166 12.30 16.28 -1.87
CA LEU A 166 11.60 16.96 -0.78
C LEU A 166 12.51 17.37 0.38
N ALA A 167 13.82 17.26 0.23
CA ALA A 167 14.77 17.73 1.24
C ALA A 167 14.55 19.22 1.55
N GLY A 168 14.48 19.55 2.85
CA GLY A 168 14.22 20.92 3.32
C GLY A 168 12.75 21.33 3.39
N THR A 169 11.79 20.56 2.82
CA THR A 169 10.36 20.87 2.90
C THR A 169 9.72 20.44 4.23
N GLY A 170 10.34 19.54 4.95
CA GLY A 170 9.80 18.92 6.15
C GLY A 170 8.89 17.70 5.88
N VAL A 171 8.66 17.34 4.63
CA VAL A 171 7.90 16.13 4.26
C VAL A 171 8.75 14.89 4.50
N ARG A 172 8.15 13.89 5.17
CA ARG A 172 8.77 12.57 5.38
C ARG A 172 8.30 11.60 4.32
N VAL A 173 9.19 10.74 3.83
CA VAL A 173 8.86 9.68 2.85
C VAL A 173 9.46 8.37 3.29
N THR A 174 8.64 7.32 3.37
CA THR A 174 9.04 5.98 3.79
C THR A 174 8.56 4.93 2.81
N SER A 175 9.44 4.00 2.43
CA SER A 175 9.08 2.74 1.78
C SER A 175 8.94 1.65 2.85
N ILE A 176 7.78 1.00 2.92
CA ILE A 176 7.57 -0.18 3.75
C ILE A 176 7.59 -1.41 2.83
N GLU A 177 8.39 -2.41 3.19
CA GLU A 177 8.69 -3.56 2.34
C GLU A 177 8.34 -4.88 3.04
N PRO A 178 7.05 -5.23 3.09
CA PRO A 178 6.62 -6.46 3.74
C PRO A 178 7.05 -7.70 2.96
N GLY A 179 7.40 -8.76 3.70
CA GLY A 179 7.45 -10.12 3.22
C GLY A 179 6.06 -10.75 3.17
N MET A 180 5.94 -11.98 3.68
CA MET A 180 4.68 -12.72 3.68
C MET A 180 3.70 -12.14 4.70
N VAL A 181 2.57 -11.61 4.21
CA VAL A 181 1.46 -11.11 5.02
C VAL A 181 0.19 -11.86 4.61
N GLU A 182 -0.47 -12.52 5.56
CA GLU A 182 -1.72 -13.23 5.30
C GLU A 182 -2.87 -12.23 5.12
N THR A 183 -3.38 -12.14 3.89
CA THR A 183 -4.48 -11.25 3.49
C THR A 183 -5.18 -11.82 2.25
N GLU A 184 -6.24 -11.15 1.77
CA GLU A 184 -6.88 -11.47 0.49
C GLU A 184 -5.93 -11.31 -0.73
N PHE A 185 -4.73 -10.77 -0.55
CA PHE A 185 -3.78 -10.50 -1.64
C PHE A 185 -3.41 -11.76 -2.44
N THR A 186 -3.14 -12.87 -1.74
CA THR A 186 -2.80 -14.14 -2.40
C THR A 186 -3.99 -14.72 -3.13
N LEU A 187 -5.20 -14.60 -2.59
CA LEU A 187 -6.41 -15.03 -3.25
C LEU A 187 -6.65 -14.26 -4.56
N VAL A 188 -6.42 -12.94 -4.55
CA VAL A 188 -6.46 -12.11 -5.77
C VAL A 188 -5.38 -12.56 -6.77
N ARG A 189 -4.15 -12.81 -6.30
CA ARG A 189 -3.03 -13.26 -7.13
C ARG A 189 -3.29 -14.60 -7.81
N THR A 190 -3.95 -15.51 -7.12
CA THR A 190 -4.28 -16.87 -7.59
C THR A 190 -5.66 -16.97 -8.25
N GLU A 191 -6.26 -15.80 -8.60
CA GLU A 191 -7.56 -15.73 -9.28
C GLU A 191 -8.69 -16.46 -8.56
N GLY A 192 -8.69 -16.40 -7.21
CA GLY A 192 -9.69 -17.02 -6.36
C GLY A 192 -9.38 -18.47 -5.96
N ASN A 193 -8.22 -19.00 -6.30
CA ASN A 193 -7.84 -20.36 -5.90
C ASN A 193 -7.46 -20.39 -4.41
N GLN A 194 -8.44 -20.80 -3.58
CA GLN A 194 -8.29 -20.88 -2.12
C GLN A 194 -7.22 -21.90 -1.70
N GLU A 195 -7.18 -23.07 -2.35
CA GLU A 195 -6.19 -24.11 -2.03
C GLU A 195 -4.76 -23.64 -2.23
N ALA A 196 -4.51 -22.91 -3.34
CA ALA A 196 -3.18 -22.31 -3.61
C ALA A 196 -2.82 -21.22 -2.59
N SER A 197 -3.81 -20.46 -2.13
CA SER A 197 -3.64 -19.45 -1.07
C SER A 197 -3.32 -20.13 0.27
N ASP A 198 -4.10 -21.10 0.69
CA ASP A 198 -3.91 -21.82 1.95
C ASP A 198 -2.57 -22.57 2.01
N LYS A 199 -2.15 -23.14 0.88
CA LYS A 199 -0.86 -23.81 0.76
C LYS A 199 0.33 -22.86 0.95
N LEU A 200 0.18 -21.60 0.55
CA LEU A 200 1.25 -20.61 0.72
C LEU A 200 1.47 -20.28 2.21
N TYR A 201 0.40 -20.18 2.97
CA TYR A 201 0.45 -19.77 4.38
C TYR A 201 0.56 -20.95 5.34
N GLY A 202 0.21 -22.16 4.92
CA GLY A 202 0.16 -23.34 5.76
C GLY A 202 1.50 -23.63 6.46
N GLY A 203 1.52 -23.54 7.79
CA GLY A 203 2.71 -23.77 8.63
C GLY A 203 3.76 -22.67 8.61
N ALA A 204 3.45 -21.50 7.99
CA ALA A 204 4.44 -20.45 7.81
C ALA A 204 4.44 -19.38 8.92
N ASP A 205 3.41 -19.29 9.76
CA ASP A 205 3.23 -18.22 10.75
C ASP A 205 3.49 -16.82 10.13
N PRO A 206 2.69 -16.42 9.12
CA PRO A 206 2.90 -15.17 8.39
C PRO A 206 2.57 -13.96 9.25
N MET A 207 3.08 -12.79 8.87
CA MET A 207 2.58 -11.52 9.42
C MET A 207 1.12 -11.32 9.05
N THR A 208 0.40 -10.53 9.84
CA THR A 208 -1.00 -10.14 9.62
C THR A 208 -1.11 -8.73 9.04
N GLY A 209 -2.31 -8.36 8.59
CA GLY A 209 -2.59 -6.98 8.20
C GLY A 209 -2.41 -6.00 9.36
N GLU A 210 -2.72 -6.43 10.59
CA GLU A 210 -2.58 -5.67 11.83
C GLU A 210 -1.12 -5.40 12.17
N ASP A 211 -0.22 -6.35 11.97
CA ASP A 211 1.22 -6.16 12.22
C ASP A 211 1.78 -5.03 11.34
N ILE A 212 1.38 -5.02 10.07
CA ILE A 212 1.80 -3.97 9.15
C ILE A 212 1.09 -2.65 9.49
N ALA A 213 -0.20 -2.65 9.83
CA ALA A 213 -0.93 -1.45 10.22
C ALA A 213 -0.32 -0.77 11.46
N ASN A 214 0.08 -1.54 12.46
CA ASN A 214 0.77 -1.05 13.65
C ASN A 214 2.14 -0.45 13.29
N THR A 215 2.85 -1.07 12.35
CA THR A 215 4.12 -0.55 11.85
C THR A 215 3.92 0.78 11.11
N LEU A 216 2.90 0.90 10.25
CA LEU A 216 2.54 2.14 9.56
C LEU A 216 2.23 3.25 10.56
N LEU A 217 1.43 2.96 11.58
CA LEU A 217 1.07 3.91 12.62
C LEU A 217 2.30 4.38 13.41
N TRP A 218 3.18 3.45 13.79
CA TRP A 218 4.43 3.79 14.48
C TRP A 218 5.30 4.73 13.63
N VAL A 219 5.49 4.43 12.34
CA VAL A 219 6.25 5.29 11.41
C VAL A 219 5.59 6.67 11.27
N ALA A 220 4.26 6.73 11.18
CA ALA A 220 3.53 8.00 11.07
C ALA A 220 3.72 8.90 12.29
N GLN A 221 3.81 8.31 13.49
CA GLN A 221 3.93 9.01 14.78
C GLN A 221 5.36 9.39 15.17
N LEU A 222 6.37 9.06 14.36
CA LEU A 222 7.75 9.45 14.63
C LEU A 222 7.91 10.98 14.72
N PRO A 223 8.89 11.46 15.51
CA PRO A 223 9.19 12.89 15.60
C PRO A 223 9.45 13.52 14.21
N PRO A 224 9.03 14.77 13.97
CA PRO A 224 9.07 15.38 12.63
C PRO A 224 10.48 15.45 12.00
N HIS A 225 11.53 15.46 12.80
CA HIS A 225 12.92 15.50 12.33
C HIS A 225 13.47 14.12 11.90
N LEU A 226 12.74 13.03 12.19
CA LEU A 226 13.19 11.66 11.93
C LEU A 226 12.43 11.07 10.75
N ASN A 227 13.15 10.57 9.76
CA ASN A 227 12.61 9.86 8.62
C ASN A 227 13.20 8.45 8.55
N ILE A 228 12.36 7.45 8.45
CA ILE A 228 12.77 6.11 8.05
C ILE A 228 12.67 6.05 6.53
N ASN A 229 13.78 5.82 5.84
CA ASN A 229 13.77 5.78 4.37
C ASN A 229 13.15 4.49 3.86
N THR A 230 13.56 3.36 4.45
CA THR A 230 13.10 2.01 4.09
C THR A 230 12.97 1.18 5.35
N LEU A 231 11.90 0.39 5.43
CA LEU A 231 11.68 -0.57 6.49
C LEU A 231 11.23 -1.90 5.88
N GLU A 232 12.14 -2.86 5.87
CA GLU A 232 11.89 -4.24 5.43
C GLU A 232 11.47 -5.09 6.63
N LEU A 233 10.42 -5.90 6.46
CA LEU A 233 9.84 -6.75 7.49
C LEU A 233 9.56 -8.14 6.91
N MET A 234 9.95 -9.17 7.60
CA MET A 234 9.59 -10.56 7.26
C MET A 234 9.11 -11.30 8.51
N PRO A 235 8.18 -12.26 8.39
CA PRO A 235 7.95 -13.19 9.48
C PRO A 235 9.23 -13.98 9.76
N VAL A 236 9.43 -14.38 11.00
CA VAL A 236 10.64 -15.12 11.42
C VAL A 236 10.83 -16.42 10.61
N SER A 237 9.72 -17.01 10.16
CA SER A 237 9.69 -18.21 9.33
C SER A 237 10.13 -17.98 7.87
N GLN A 238 10.17 -16.73 7.40
CA GLN A 238 10.57 -16.41 6.02
C GLN A 238 12.05 -16.10 5.93
N SER A 239 12.70 -16.57 4.85
CA SER A 239 14.09 -16.25 4.50
C SER A 239 14.16 -15.83 3.04
N PHE A 240 15.11 -14.96 2.73
CA PHE A 240 15.50 -14.61 1.36
C PHE A 240 16.69 -15.45 0.85
N ALA A 241 17.17 -16.41 1.64
CA ALA A 241 18.30 -17.26 1.27
C ALA A 241 17.88 -18.38 0.30
N GLY A 242 18.69 -18.63 -0.70
CA GLY A 242 18.55 -19.76 -1.61
C GLY A 242 18.81 -19.37 -3.07
N PHE A 243 19.99 -19.74 -3.58
CA PHE A 243 20.26 -19.67 -5.03
C PHE A 243 19.82 -20.99 -5.68
N GLN A 244 18.98 -20.89 -6.69
CA GLN A 244 18.59 -22.04 -7.50
C GLN A 244 19.52 -22.18 -8.70
N VAL A 245 20.04 -23.38 -8.92
CA VAL A 245 20.86 -23.72 -10.09
C VAL A 245 20.11 -24.73 -10.94
N ALA A 246 19.76 -24.36 -12.17
CA ALA A 246 19.24 -25.31 -13.15
C ALA A 246 20.36 -26.27 -13.56
N ARG A 247 20.09 -27.57 -13.49
CA ARG A 247 20.99 -28.64 -13.97
C ARG A 247 20.28 -29.30 -15.12
N GLY A 248 20.95 -29.33 -16.28
CA GLY A 248 20.52 -30.03 -17.47
C GLY A 248 20.61 -31.56 -17.35
#